data_6d157ac5cd1bd237621786e0d9b9cbc3
#
_entry.id   6d157ac5cd1bd237621786e0d9b9cbc3
#
_cell.length_a   1.000
_cell.length_b   1.000
_cell.length_c   1.000
_cell.angle_alpha   90.00
_cell.angle_beta   90.00
_cell.angle_gamma   90.00
#
_symmetry.space_group_name_H-M   'P 1'
#
loop_
_entity.id
_entity.type
_entity.pdbx_description
1 polymer ?
#
loop_
_entity_poly.entity_id
_entity_poly.type
_entity_poly.pdbx_seq_one_letter_code
_entity_poly.pdbx_strand_id
1 'polypeptide(L)'
;MGIALKRKRAVVAVRLSSKFNKLWVMAEIMLFVLVGATVDLHYAASAGIAAVVLVLGVLIFRMAGVWCCMLGTNLNKKERIFCMFAYMPKATVQAAIGGMPLAMGLSCGNIVLTVAVLSILITAPLGAFLIDATYRKLL
;
A
#
# COMPACT_ATOMS: atom_id res chain seq x y z
N MET A 1 -23.24 3.58 -3.17
CA MET A 1 -24.02 2.40 -3.56
C MET A 1 -24.03 1.30 -2.51
N GLY A 2 -22.91 0.85 -1.95
CA GLY A 2 -22.86 -0.25 -0.95
C GLY A 2 -23.73 -0.05 0.30
N ILE A 3 -23.78 1.16 0.85
CA ILE A 3 -24.59 1.47 2.04
C ILE A 3 -26.08 1.37 1.73
N ALA A 4 -26.54 1.83 0.57
CA ALA A 4 -27.94 1.73 0.16
C ALA A 4 -28.37 0.28 -0.05
N LEU A 5 -27.49 -0.55 -0.62
CA LEU A 5 -27.72 -1.98 -0.81
C LEU A 5 -27.78 -2.72 0.54
N LYS A 6 -26.88 -2.39 1.46
CA LYS A 6 -26.87 -2.99 2.81
C LYS A 6 -28.16 -2.65 3.60
N ARG A 7 -28.68 -1.42 3.45
CA ARG A 7 -29.94 -1.00 4.11
C ARG A 7 -31.17 -1.70 3.53
N LYS A 8 -31.23 -1.90 2.20
CA LYS A 8 -32.42 -2.50 1.55
C LYS A 8 -32.40 -4.02 1.49
N ARG A 9 -31.21 -4.65 1.29
CA ARG A 9 -31.07 -6.10 1.14
C ARG A 9 -29.74 -6.59 1.71
N ALA A 10 -29.65 -6.73 3.03
CA ALA A 10 -28.43 -7.09 3.75
C ALA A 10 -27.83 -8.43 3.27
N VAL A 11 -28.66 -9.46 3.03
CA VAL A 11 -28.21 -10.79 2.58
C VAL A 11 -27.52 -10.71 1.20
N VAL A 12 -28.10 -9.94 0.28
CA VAL A 12 -27.52 -9.74 -1.07
C VAL A 12 -26.22 -8.96 -0.97
N ALA A 13 -26.15 -7.95 -0.10
CA ALA A 13 -24.94 -7.16 0.11
C ALA A 13 -23.78 -8.01 0.62
N VAL A 14 -24.01 -8.93 1.56
CA VAL A 14 -22.98 -9.85 2.09
C VAL A 14 -22.49 -10.81 1.02
N ARG A 15 -23.40 -11.43 0.26
CA ARG A 15 -23.03 -12.35 -0.84
C ARG A 15 -22.24 -11.64 -1.93
N LEU A 16 -22.65 -10.44 -2.29
CA LEU A 16 -21.98 -9.63 -3.31
C LEU A 16 -20.59 -9.21 -2.83
N SER A 17 -20.46 -8.76 -1.58
CA SER A 17 -19.19 -8.41 -0.94
C SER A 17 -18.20 -9.58 -0.97
N SER A 18 -18.66 -10.79 -0.63
CA SER A 18 -17.82 -11.99 -0.67
C SER A 18 -17.32 -12.32 -2.08
N LYS A 19 -18.18 -12.20 -3.10
CA LYS A 19 -17.77 -12.43 -4.50
C LYS A 19 -16.79 -11.37 -4.99
N PHE A 20 -17.06 -10.10 -4.70
CA PHE A 20 -16.14 -9.00 -5.06
C PHE A 20 -14.79 -9.12 -4.35
N ASN A 21 -14.77 -9.58 -3.10
CA ASN A 21 -13.50 -9.80 -2.39
C ASN A 21 -12.63 -10.86 -3.08
N LYS A 22 -13.22 -11.97 -3.55
CA LYS A 22 -12.49 -12.99 -4.31
C LYS A 22 -11.96 -12.45 -5.64
N LEU A 23 -12.78 -11.66 -6.33
CA LEU A 23 -12.40 -11.03 -7.60
C LEU A 23 -11.27 -10.00 -7.38
N TRP A 24 -11.33 -9.25 -6.27
CA TRP A 24 -10.29 -8.30 -5.86
C TRP A 24 -8.96 -8.99 -5.63
N VAL A 25 -8.93 -10.09 -4.87
CA VAL A 25 -7.70 -10.85 -4.62
C VAL A 25 -7.08 -11.34 -5.92
N MET A 26 -7.89 -11.85 -6.86
CA MET A 26 -7.40 -12.29 -8.17
C MET A 26 -6.83 -11.13 -8.99
N ALA A 27 -7.52 -10.00 -9.02
CA ALA A 27 -7.06 -8.80 -9.72
C ALA A 27 -5.78 -8.22 -9.10
N GLU A 28 -5.67 -8.26 -7.79
CA GLU A 28 -4.48 -7.82 -7.05
C GLU A 28 -3.25 -8.69 -7.37
N ILE A 29 -3.41 -10.01 -7.39
CA ILE A 29 -2.34 -10.93 -7.77
C ILE A 29 -1.89 -10.66 -9.22
N MET A 30 -2.84 -10.54 -10.16
CA MET A 30 -2.53 -10.21 -11.56
C MET A 30 -1.77 -8.90 -11.69
N LEU A 31 -2.20 -7.86 -10.96
CA LEU A 31 -1.54 -6.56 -10.96
C LEU A 31 -0.09 -6.65 -10.49
N PHE A 32 0.17 -7.36 -9.38
CA PHE A 32 1.53 -7.52 -8.88
C PHE A 32 2.43 -8.35 -9.80
N VAL A 33 1.88 -9.40 -10.41
CA VAL A 33 2.63 -10.23 -11.38
C VAL A 33 2.99 -9.40 -12.62
N LEU A 34 2.03 -8.66 -13.18
CA LEU A 34 2.28 -7.82 -14.36
C LEU A 34 3.28 -6.70 -14.06
N VAL A 35 3.11 -5.98 -12.96
CA VAL A 35 4.03 -4.92 -12.56
C VAL A 35 5.41 -5.49 -12.25
N GLY A 36 5.50 -6.64 -11.57
CA GLY A 36 6.76 -7.32 -11.31
C GLY A 36 7.49 -7.75 -12.57
N ALA A 37 6.76 -8.22 -13.59
CA ALA A 37 7.33 -8.63 -14.89
C ALA A 37 7.86 -7.44 -15.72
N THR A 38 7.37 -6.23 -15.49
CA THR A 38 7.84 -5.02 -16.20
C THR A 38 9.04 -4.33 -15.54
N VAL A 39 9.46 -4.79 -14.36
CA VAL A 39 10.59 -4.21 -13.63
C VAL A 39 11.91 -4.75 -14.20
N ASP A 40 12.78 -3.85 -14.62
CA ASP A 40 14.15 -4.20 -15.00
C ASP A 40 15.03 -4.27 -13.74
N LEU A 41 15.50 -5.48 -13.45
CA LEU A 41 16.36 -5.79 -12.30
C LEU A 41 17.71 -5.05 -12.35
N HIS A 42 18.18 -4.72 -13.54
CA HIS A 42 19.43 -3.96 -13.70
C HIS A 42 19.29 -2.52 -13.21
N TYR A 43 18.16 -1.89 -13.52
CA TYR A 43 17.83 -0.55 -12.96
C TYR A 43 17.57 -0.62 -11.45
N ALA A 44 16.96 -1.70 -10.97
CA ALA A 44 16.75 -1.89 -9.54
C ALA A 44 18.06 -2.01 -8.76
N ALA A 45 19.05 -2.70 -9.32
CA ALA A 45 20.39 -2.81 -8.73
C ALA A 45 21.19 -1.49 -8.80
N SER A 46 21.07 -0.75 -9.90
CA SER A 46 21.75 0.55 -10.06
C SER A 46 21.12 1.67 -9.24
N ALA A 47 19.81 1.71 -9.10
CA ALA A 47 19.09 2.63 -8.22
C ALA A 47 19.33 2.37 -6.72
N GLY A 48 19.66 1.17 -6.37
CA GLY A 48 20.18 0.59 -5.13
C GLY A 48 19.87 1.37 -3.85
N ILE A 49 20.95 1.80 -3.18
CA ILE A 49 20.89 2.44 -1.87
C ILE A 49 20.12 3.76 -1.89
N ALA A 50 20.25 4.55 -2.95
CA ALA A 50 19.55 5.83 -3.05
C ALA A 50 18.03 5.68 -3.05
N ALA A 51 17.51 4.69 -3.77
CA ALA A 51 16.07 4.39 -3.78
C ALA A 51 15.57 3.92 -2.41
N VAL A 52 16.34 3.07 -1.72
CA VAL A 52 16.00 2.60 -0.37
C VAL A 52 15.97 3.78 0.63
N VAL A 53 16.99 4.65 0.61
CA VAL A 53 17.05 5.84 1.47
C VAL A 53 15.87 6.77 1.19
N LEU A 54 15.53 6.98 -0.07
CA LEU A 54 14.39 7.80 -0.47
C LEU A 54 13.08 7.20 0.06
N VAL A 55 12.86 5.90 -0.13
CA VAL A 55 11.65 5.20 0.36
C VAL A 55 11.52 5.30 1.88
N LEU A 56 12.62 5.06 2.61
CA LEU A 56 12.63 5.18 4.07
C LEU A 56 12.40 6.62 4.53
N GLY A 57 13.00 7.60 3.88
CA GLY A 57 12.80 9.02 4.17
C GLY A 57 11.33 9.44 3.98
N VAL A 58 10.73 9.07 2.86
CA VAL A 58 9.30 9.33 2.59
C VAL A 58 8.41 8.61 3.62
N LEU A 59 8.78 7.40 4.04
CA LEU A 59 8.04 6.64 5.03
C LEU A 59 8.01 7.35 6.39
N ILE A 60 9.16 7.87 6.85
CA ILE A 60 9.26 8.63 8.10
C ILE A 60 8.39 9.89 8.03
N PHE A 61 8.48 10.63 6.94
CA PHE A 61 7.69 11.84 6.73
C PHE A 61 6.18 11.56 6.75
N ARG A 62 5.79 10.45 6.16
CA ARG A 62 4.41 9.98 6.14
C ARG A 62 3.91 9.57 7.52
N MET A 63 4.73 8.84 8.28
CA MET A 63 4.40 8.48 9.66
C MET A 63 4.22 9.71 10.54
N ALA A 64 5.07 10.73 10.40
CA ALA A 64 4.94 12.02 11.06
C ALA A 64 3.62 12.71 10.68
N GLY A 65 3.24 12.70 9.39
CA GLY A 65 1.96 13.26 8.93
C GLY A 65 0.74 12.55 9.55
N VAL A 66 0.74 11.23 9.60
CA VAL A 66 -0.33 10.46 10.25
C VAL A 66 -0.39 10.78 11.75
N TRP A 67 0.75 10.88 12.42
CA TRP A 67 0.81 11.28 13.82
C TRP A 67 0.20 12.66 14.04
N CYS A 68 0.56 13.65 13.24
CA CYS A 68 -0.01 15.00 13.33
C CYS A 68 -1.53 15.00 13.13
N CYS A 69 -2.04 14.24 12.16
CA CYS A 69 -3.49 14.12 11.92
C CYS A 69 -4.24 13.52 13.12
N MET A 70 -3.57 12.73 13.94
CA MET A 70 -4.18 12.07 15.10
C MET A 70 -4.09 12.87 16.39
N LEU A 71 -3.37 13.99 16.43
CA LEU A 71 -3.23 14.82 17.63
C LEU A 71 -4.55 15.40 18.13
N GLY A 72 -5.55 15.56 17.26
CA GLY A 72 -6.89 16.06 17.59
C GLY A 72 -7.95 15.00 17.90
N THR A 73 -7.57 13.71 17.94
CA THR A 73 -8.52 12.60 18.15
C THR A 73 -8.46 12.08 19.60
N ASN A 74 -9.61 11.58 20.10
CA ASN A 74 -9.73 10.99 21.44
C ASN A 74 -9.14 9.58 21.54
N LEU A 75 -8.16 9.24 20.70
CA LEU A 75 -7.50 7.94 20.66
C LEU A 75 -6.37 7.86 21.71
N ASN A 76 -6.23 6.70 22.33
CA ASN A 76 -5.13 6.40 23.24
C ASN A 76 -3.78 6.40 22.50
N LYS A 77 -2.68 6.67 23.22
CA LYS A 77 -1.32 6.63 22.62
C LYS A 77 -1.02 5.30 21.91
N LYS A 78 -1.48 4.19 22.45
CA LYS A 78 -1.31 2.84 21.86
C LYS A 78 -2.07 2.70 20.54
N GLU A 79 -3.32 3.15 20.50
CA GLU A 79 -4.15 3.13 19.30
C GLU A 79 -3.59 4.03 18.21
N ARG A 80 -3.04 5.19 18.56
CA ARG A 80 -2.36 6.09 17.61
C ARG A 80 -1.16 5.43 16.95
N ILE A 81 -0.32 4.74 17.75
CA ILE A 81 0.84 4.00 17.22
C ILE A 81 0.39 2.87 16.30
N PHE A 82 -0.65 2.13 16.69
CA PHE A 82 -1.21 1.09 15.83
C PHE A 82 -1.73 1.65 14.51
N CYS A 83 -2.44 2.76 14.54
CA CYS A 83 -2.91 3.43 13.32
C CYS A 83 -1.76 3.89 12.41
N MET A 84 -0.64 4.37 12.98
CA MET A 84 0.55 4.70 12.20
C MET A 84 1.08 3.47 11.44
N PHE A 85 1.19 2.32 12.11
CA PHE A 85 1.63 1.08 11.47
C PHE A 85 0.61 0.53 10.48
N ALA A 86 -0.68 0.60 10.79
CA ALA A 86 -1.74 0.18 9.88
C ALA A 86 -1.81 1.03 8.60
N TYR A 87 -1.39 2.29 8.66
CA TYR A 87 -1.38 3.19 7.50
C TYR A 87 -0.08 3.11 6.67
N MET A 88 0.88 2.29 7.10
CA MET A 88 2.20 2.16 6.47
C MET A 88 2.17 1.42 5.12
N PRO A 89 1.51 0.24 4.98
CA PRO A 89 1.51 -0.47 3.71
C PRO A 89 0.62 0.22 2.68
N LYS A 90 1.18 0.55 1.52
CA LYS A 90 0.43 0.98 0.32
C LYS A 90 1.05 0.31 -0.89
N ALA A 91 0.33 -0.61 -1.48
CA ALA A 91 0.84 -1.41 -2.57
C ALA A 91 0.09 -1.15 -3.88
N THR A 92 -1.23 -1.28 -3.89
CA THR A 92 -2.04 -1.27 -5.11
C THR A 92 -2.01 0.06 -5.87
N VAL A 93 -2.12 1.18 -5.17
CA VAL A 93 -2.10 2.52 -5.79
C VAL A 93 -0.71 2.84 -6.35
N GLN A 94 0.34 2.50 -5.62
CA GLN A 94 1.72 2.72 -6.09
C GLN A 94 2.04 1.86 -7.31
N ALA A 95 1.60 0.59 -7.34
CA ALA A 95 1.77 -0.27 -8.51
C ALA A 95 1.03 0.28 -9.74
N ALA A 96 -0.21 0.73 -9.57
CA ALA A 96 -1.01 1.27 -10.67
C ALA A 96 -0.44 2.59 -11.22
N ILE A 97 -0.09 3.53 -10.34
CA ILE A 97 0.42 4.86 -10.75
C ILE A 97 1.89 4.78 -11.19
N GLY A 98 2.70 3.92 -10.57
CA GLY A 98 4.12 3.76 -10.88
C GLY A 98 4.40 3.33 -12.33
N GLY A 99 3.47 2.59 -12.96
CA GLY A 99 3.57 2.19 -14.36
C GLY A 99 3.16 3.27 -15.37
N MET A 100 2.42 4.30 -14.95
CA MET A 100 1.90 5.32 -15.88
C MET A 100 2.98 6.11 -16.62
N PRO A 101 4.07 6.60 -15.97
CA PRO A 101 5.13 7.32 -16.69
C PRO A 101 5.82 6.47 -17.75
N LEU A 102 5.97 5.17 -17.50
CA LEU A 102 6.51 4.23 -18.49
C LEU A 102 5.56 4.04 -19.67
N ALA A 103 4.26 3.88 -19.41
CA ALA A 103 3.23 3.76 -20.44
C ALA A 103 3.09 5.04 -21.29
N MET A 104 3.41 6.21 -20.72
CA MET A 104 3.44 7.49 -21.44
C MET A 104 4.75 7.73 -22.22
N GLY A 105 5.70 6.79 -22.18
CA GLY A 105 6.98 6.90 -22.89
C GLY A 105 7.95 7.93 -22.30
N LEU A 106 7.80 8.31 -21.03
CA LEU A 106 8.71 9.24 -20.38
C LEU A 106 10.05 8.59 -20.10
N SER A 107 11.15 9.32 -20.31
CA SER A 107 12.52 8.84 -20.08
C SER A 107 12.79 8.40 -18.63
N CYS A 108 12.07 8.96 -17.67
CA CYS A 108 12.14 8.58 -16.25
C CYS A 108 11.22 7.40 -15.87
N GLY A 109 10.44 6.86 -16.81
CA GLY A 109 9.40 5.84 -16.55
C GLY A 109 9.96 4.60 -15.84
N ASN A 110 11.10 4.08 -16.30
CA ASN A 110 11.76 2.92 -15.70
C ASN A 110 12.21 3.17 -14.26
N ILE A 111 12.74 4.35 -13.99
CA ILE A 111 13.20 4.73 -12.63
C ILE A 111 11.99 4.82 -11.69
N VAL A 112 10.92 5.50 -12.12
CA VAL A 112 9.72 5.67 -11.31
C VAL A 112 9.06 4.32 -11.00
N LEU A 113 8.94 3.45 -12.01
CA LEU A 113 8.39 2.10 -11.83
C LEU A 113 9.25 1.29 -10.85
N THR A 114 10.56 1.31 -11.02
CA THR A 114 11.50 0.57 -10.17
C THR A 114 11.41 1.03 -8.71
N VAL A 115 11.41 2.34 -8.46
CA VAL A 115 11.27 2.90 -7.11
C VAL A 115 9.91 2.55 -6.51
N ALA A 116 8.84 2.59 -7.30
CA ALA A 116 7.51 2.22 -6.84
C ALA A 116 7.44 0.76 -6.40
N VAL A 117 7.98 -0.16 -7.20
CA VAL A 117 7.99 -1.60 -6.89
C VAL A 117 8.90 -1.91 -5.70
N LEU A 118 10.08 -1.29 -5.63
CA LEU A 118 10.99 -1.44 -4.48
C LEU A 118 10.33 -0.94 -3.19
N SER A 119 9.62 0.18 -3.26
CA SER A 119 8.83 0.70 -2.14
C SER A 119 7.78 -0.31 -1.66
N ILE A 120 7.07 -0.98 -2.57
CA ILE A 120 6.08 -2.00 -2.22
C ILE A 120 6.74 -3.20 -1.56
N LEU A 121 7.85 -3.71 -2.14
CA LEU A 121 8.59 -4.84 -1.62
C LEU A 121 9.12 -4.62 -0.19
N ILE A 122 9.46 -3.39 0.15
CA ILE A 122 9.92 -3.02 1.49
C ILE A 122 8.74 -2.78 2.43
N THR A 123 7.76 -1.96 2.02
CA THR A 123 6.73 -1.46 2.94
C THR A 123 5.60 -2.46 3.18
N ALA A 124 5.26 -3.33 2.22
CA ALA A 124 4.17 -4.28 2.38
C ALA A 124 4.49 -5.38 3.41
N PRO A 125 5.61 -6.13 3.32
CA PRO A 125 5.92 -7.14 4.33
C PRO A 125 6.26 -6.51 5.69
N LEU A 126 6.94 -5.37 5.71
CA LEU A 126 7.25 -4.65 6.95
C LEU A 126 5.97 -4.19 7.66
N GLY A 127 5.02 -3.63 6.92
CA GLY A 127 3.72 -3.21 7.45
C GLY A 127 2.89 -4.39 7.93
N ALA A 128 2.82 -5.48 7.17
CA ALA A 128 2.11 -6.68 7.57
C ALA A 128 2.68 -7.26 8.88
N PHE A 129 4.00 -7.39 8.98
CA PHE A 129 4.68 -7.86 10.19
C PHE A 129 4.43 -6.95 11.40
N LEU A 130 4.53 -5.63 11.22
CA LEU A 130 4.27 -4.67 12.30
C LEU A 130 2.81 -4.70 12.77
N ILE A 131 1.85 -4.82 11.85
CA ILE A 131 0.44 -4.94 12.19
C ILE A 131 0.20 -6.21 12.99
N ASP A 132 0.70 -7.36 12.55
CA ASP A 132 0.50 -8.64 13.23
C ASP A 132 1.16 -8.67 14.61
N ALA A 133 2.39 -8.13 14.72
CA ALA A 133 3.12 -8.05 15.98
C ALA A 133 2.50 -7.07 17.00
N THR A 134 1.84 -6.02 16.53
CA THR A 134 1.31 -4.94 17.38
C THR A 134 -0.17 -5.07 17.68
N TYR A 135 -0.94 -5.74 16.80
CA TYR A 135 -2.39 -5.93 16.96
C TYR A 135 -2.78 -6.46 18.35
N ARG A 136 -2.11 -7.52 18.81
CA ARG A 136 -2.40 -8.15 20.11
C ARG A 136 -1.90 -7.38 21.34
N LYS A 137 -0.98 -6.41 21.14
CA LYS A 137 -0.35 -5.66 22.24
C LYS A 137 -0.89 -4.25 22.41
N LEU A 138 -1.45 -3.67 21.35
CA LEU A 138 -1.86 -2.27 21.31
C LEU A 138 -3.38 -2.06 21.25
N LEU A 139 -4.11 -3.05 20.78
CA LEU A 139 -5.57 -3.17 20.77
C LEU A 139 -6.02 -4.23 21.76
#